data_aa018e60b711a04665162b78b76197a4
#
_entry.id   aa018e60b711a04665162b78b76197a4
#
_cell.length_a   1.000
_cell.length_b   1.000
_cell.length_c   1.000
_cell.angle_alpha   90.00
_cell.angle_beta   90.00
_cell.angle_gamma   90.00
#
_symmetry.space_group_name_H-M   'P 1'
#
loop_
_entity.id
_entity.type
_entity.pdbx_description
1 polymer ?
#
loop_
_entity_poly.entity_id
_entity_poly.type
_entity_poly.pdbx_seq_one_letter_code
_entity_poly.pdbx_strand_id
1 'polypeptide(L)'
;MLSDNIKFLLSEMSADNTTIAAYAGCTRAAFSRMRNGTRKYSPGSRTVRKFLEGVYDFAEDTGRLGLLCTLLGRDSGSREELISGLTAWLFSSDPVAERMSRTDPAEFGKKLSIIMALADISGSSLSRELGIDPSYISRIRSGERLLRHGDKLSLQLCRILTEGIISRKCQHDLAELVDVPAEFVTEEDAPELVFNWLFEKSVNGDHHAVRALLNIISTLSPVEAETLSDAPEVTLKKSVYSGDSGLQDAVRRFLAESAERGSGEIWLYSDRNMDWLASAFRREWAGLMQKCLELGIKVKIIHNIDRSNAELIAAIDSWLPLYLTGGVESMYCSEKSGGRFSHTLFLSPGNACVSGFSVVGAEESAQYEYITSLNRLEGKACEFNMLMSRCRPLLKFSRVPGLAVGSYDIYNLDDIQICIGENDVILNKLTGPFMSFTITHPLLCRSIRSFAETVCGASHQRCHT
;
A
#
# COMPACT_ATOMS: atom_id res chain seq x y z
N MET A 1 14.93 19.58 -13.44
CA MET A 1 14.20 20.56 -12.59
C MET A 1 13.28 21.46 -13.41
N LEU A 2 13.70 22.62 -13.99
CA LEU A 2 12.80 23.48 -14.80
C LEU A 2 12.09 22.72 -15.94
N SER A 3 12.82 21.92 -16.71
CA SER A 3 12.29 21.08 -17.79
C SER A 3 11.23 20.10 -17.33
N ASP A 4 11.41 19.53 -16.17
CA ASP A 4 10.51 18.51 -15.60
C ASP A 4 9.26 19.16 -15.01
N ASN A 5 9.41 20.31 -14.34
CA ASN A 5 8.29 21.12 -13.85
C ASN A 5 7.43 21.64 -15.02
N ILE A 6 8.03 22.03 -16.16
CA ILE A 6 7.30 22.42 -17.36
C ILE A 6 6.51 21.22 -17.95
N LYS A 7 7.14 20.05 -18.06
CA LYS A 7 6.47 18.83 -18.55
C LYS A 7 5.29 18.47 -17.67
N PHE A 8 5.48 18.57 -16.36
CA PHE A 8 4.43 18.34 -15.37
C PHE A 8 3.27 19.33 -15.55
N LEU A 9 3.55 20.66 -15.56
CA LEU A 9 2.52 21.69 -15.72
C LEU A 9 1.71 21.50 -17.00
N LEU A 10 2.37 21.19 -18.11
CA LEU A 10 1.70 20.93 -19.38
C LEU A 10 0.84 19.64 -19.35
N SER A 11 1.28 18.64 -18.60
CA SER A 11 0.53 17.41 -18.42
C SER A 11 -0.75 17.65 -17.62
N GLU A 12 -0.65 18.36 -16.48
CA GLU A 12 -1.80 18.71 -15.65
C GLU A 12 -2.82 19.58 -16.40
N MET A 13 -2.32 20.49 -17.21
CA MET A 13 -3.16 21.35 -18.05
C MET A 13 -3.71 20.62 -19.28
N SER A 14 -3.35 19.35 -19.53
CA SER A 14 -3.66 18.62 -20.76
C SER A 14 -3.37 19.44 -22.02
N ALA A 15 -2.28 20.19 -22.01
CA ALA A 15 -1.86 21.09 -23.06
C ALA A 15 -0.50 20.69 -23.64
N ASP A 16 -0.27 21.00 -24.89
CA ASP A 16 1.04 20.85 -25.52
C ASP A 16 1.71 22.20 -25.78
N ASN A 17 3.00 22.15 -26.16
CA ASN A 17 3.75 23.36 -26.47
C ASN A 17 3.16 24.18 -27.63
N THR A 18 2.41 23.55 -28.53
CA THR A 18 1.81 24.23 -29.69
C THR A 18 0.62 25.05 -29.25
N THR A 19 -0.23 24.44 -28.40
CA THR A 19 -1.38 25.09 -27.80
C THR A 19 -0.97 26.30 -26.96
N ILE A 20 -0.05 26.12 -26.00
CA ILE A 20 0.41 27.22 -25.15
C ILE A 20 1.14 28.31 -25.94
N ALA A 21 1.90 27.94 -27.00
CA ALA A 21 2.54 28.91 -27.86
C ALA A 21 1.53 29.79 -28.64
N ALA A 22 0.39 29.23 -29.03
CA ALA A 22 -0.69 29.98 -29.67
C ALA A 22 -1.29 31.03 -28.69
N TYR A 23 -1.61 30.64 -27.45
CA TYR A 23 -2.10 31.57 -26.41
C TYR A 23 -1.07 32.64 -26.03
N ALA A 24 0.20 32.29 -25.97
CA ALA A 24 1.29 33.21 -25.64
C ALA A 24 1.72 34.11 -26.81
N GLY A 25 1.17 33.96 -28.01
CA GLY A 25 1.60 34.65 -29.20
C GLY A 25 3.09 34.44 -29.54
N CYS A 26 3.58 33.21 -29.35
CA CYS A 26 4.99 32.85 -29.48
C CYS A 26 5.21 31.66 -30.44
N THR A 27 6.47 31.44 -30.87
CA THR A 27 6.81 30.28 -31.66
C THR A 27 6.98 29.03 -30.80
N ARG A 28 6.45 27.88 -31.24
CA ARG A 28 6.59 26.57 -30.60
C ARG A 28 8.06 26.24 -30.27
N ALA A 29 9.01 26.62 -31.12
CA ALA A 29 10.43 26.34 -30.95
C ALA A 29 11.04 26.96 -29.67
N ALA A 30 10.54 28.13 -29.23
CA ALA A 30 11.01 28.78 -28.02
C ALA A 30 10.67 27.95 -26.77
N PHE A 31 9.41 27.45 -26.68
CA PHE A 31 8.93 26.64 -25.54
C PHE A 31 9.46 25.21 -25.60
N SER A 32 9.62 24.63 -26.79
CA SER A 32 10.23 23.31 -26.95
C SER A 32 11.66 23.24 -26.38
N ARG A 33 12.49 24.28 -26.62
CA ARG A 33 13.83 24.37 -26.04
C ARG A 33 13.82 24.48 -24.52
N MET A 34 12.86 25.18 -23.95
CA MET A 34 12.68 25.31 -22.52
C MET A 34 12.23 23.97 -21.89
N ARG A 35 11.23 23.31 -22.49
CA ARG A 35 10.74 21.99 -22.09
C ARG A 35 11.80 20.90 -22.16
N ASN A 36 12.65 20.93 -23.17
CA ASN A 36 13.69 19.91 -23.37
C ASN A 36 14.98 20.20 -22.61
N GLY A 37 15.06 21.33 -21.88
CA GLY A 37 16.24 21.71 -21.10
C GLY A 37 17.48 22.06 -21.95
N THR A 38 17.31 22.26 -23.27
CA THR A 38 18.44 22.57 -24.21
C THR A 38 19.00 23.98 -24.04
N ARG A 39 18.31 24.82 -23.25
CA ARG A 39 18.75 26.17 -22.91
C ARG A 39 18.41 26.48 -21.47
N LYS A 40 19.32 27.11 -20.73
CA LYS A 40 19.08 27.60 -19.36
C LYS A 40 18.28 28.89 -19.43
N TYR A 41 17.27 28.98 -18.55
CA TYR A 41 16.42 30.17 -18.37
C TYR A 41 16.45 30.58 -16.91
N SER A 42 16.26 31.88 -16.65
CA SER A 42 16.09 32.45 -15.31
C SER A 42 14.63 32.80 -15.05
N PRO A 43 14.20 32.92 -13.76
CA PRO A 43 12.83 33.31 -13.42
C PRO A 43 12.37 34.62 -14.09
N GLY A 44 13.25 35.59 -14.27
CA GLY A 44 12.97 36.88 -14.94
C GLY A 44 12.99 36.84 -16.47
N SER A 45 13.19 35.66 -17.09
CA SER A 45 13.25 35.53 -18.55
C SER A 45 11.91 35.87 -19.19
N ARG A 46 11.94 36.76 -20.22
CA ARG A 46 10.77 37.10 -21.03
C ARG A 46 10.08 35.87 -21.63
N THR A 47 10.85 34.84 -21.97
CA THR A 47 10.31 33.59 -22.52
C THR A 47 9.53 32.82 -21.49
N VAL A 48 10.00 32.75 -20.23
CA VAL A 48 9.30 32.10 -19.12
C VAL A 48 8.01 32.84 -18.81
N ARG A 49 8.07 34.17 -18.72
CA ARG A 49 6.88 35.00 -18.47
C ARG A 49 5.81 34.79 -19.54
N LYS A 50 6.18 34.83 -20.83
CA LYS A 50 5.24 34.57 -21.93
C LYS A 50 4.67 33.15 -21.91
N PHE A 51 5.47 32.18 -21.52
CA PHE A 51 4.99 30.81 -21.36
C PHE A 51 3.90 30.73 -20.28
N LEU A 52 4.13 31.35 -19.13
CA LEU A 52 3.17 31.37 -18.01
C LEU A 52 1.93 32.21 -18.30
N GLU A 53 2.08 33.31 -19.03
CA GLU A 53 0.94 34.08 -19.54
C GLU A 53 0.07 33.20 -20.45
N GLY A 54 0.67 32.45 -21.38
CA GLY A 54 -0.05 31.52 -22.23
C GLY A 54 -0.70 30.35 -21.49
N VAL A 55 -0.07 29.86 -20.44
CA VAL A 55 -0.65 28.83 -19.54
C VAL A 55 -1.87 29.40 -18.80
N TYR A 56 -1.76 30.61 -18.26
CA TYR A 56 -2.87 31.25 -17.57
C TYR A 56 -4.05 31.47 -18.52
N ASP A 57 -3.82 32.08 -19.70
CA ASP A 57 -4.86 32.39 -20.68
C ASP A 57 -5.56 31.10 -21.17
N PHE A 58 -4.79 30.02 -21.38
CA PHE A 58 -5.36 28.71 -21.67
C PHE A 58 -6.20 28.15 -20.52
N ALA A 59 -5.73 28.29 -19.27
CA ALA A 59 -6.46 27.84 -18.10
C ALA A 59 -7.78 28.61 -17.88
N GLU A 60 -7.77 29.90 -18.14
CA GLU A 60 -8.94 30.76 -18.05
C GLU A 60 -9.98 30.38 -19.11
N ASP A 61 -9.53 30.22 -20.36
CA ASP A 61 -10.40 29.89 -21.51
C ASP A 61 -11.03 28.47 -21.39
N THR A 62 -10.28 27.53 -20.78
CA THR A 62 -10.74 26.15 -20.60
C THR A 62 -11.37 25.85 -19.23
N GLY A 63 -11.58 26.87 -18.37
CA GLY A 63 -12.15 26.71 -17.04
C GLY A 63 -11.24 25.98 -16.04
N ARG A 64 -9.93 25.96 -16.28
CA ARG A 64 -8.93 25.20 -15.47
C ARG A 64 -8.12 26.04 -14.49
N LEU A 65 -8.55 27.28 -14.21
CA LEU A 65 -7.87 28.14 -13.22
C LEU A 65 -7.77 27.50 -11.83
N GLY A 66 -8.77 26.70 -11.44
CA GLY A 66 -8.75 25.94 -10.19
C GLY A 66 -7.54 25.00 -10.07
N LEU A 67 -7.09 24.40 -11.16
CA LEU A 67 -5.88 23.54 -11.17
C LEU A 67 -4.61 24.34 -10.86
N LEU A 68 -4.50 25.58 -11.39
CA LEU A 68 -3.36 26.45 -11.08
C LEU A 68 -3.38 26.91 -9.62
N CYS A 69 -4.56 27.20 -9.08
CA CYS A 69 -4.73 27.55 -7.67
C CYS A 69 -4.33 26.38 -6.77
N THR A 70 -4.82 25.17 -7.06
CA THR A 70 -4.45 23.94 -6.32
C THR A 70 -2.96 23.66 -6.37
N LEU A 71 -2.32 23.83 -7.55
CA LEU A 71 -0.89 23.65 -7.72
C LEU A 71 -0.07 24.59 -6.83
N LEU A 72 -0.58 25.79 -6.58
CA LEU A 72 0.06 26.80 -5.75
C LEU A 72 -0.38 26.74 -4.26
N GLY A 73 -1.26 25.81 -3.90
CA GLY A 73 -1.82 25.67 -2.55
C GLY A 73 -2.67 26.89 -2.13
N ARG A 74 -3.47 27.44 -3.05
CA ARG A 74 -4.32 28.61 -2.86
C ARG A 74 -5.75 28.33 -3.32
N ASP A 75 -6.72 28.96 -2.70
CA ASP A 75 -8.14 28.83 -3.10
C ASP A 75 -8.50 29.76 -4.27
N SER A 76 -7.78 30.88 -4.42
CA SER A 76 -7.97 31.84 -5.52
C SER A 76 -6.74 32.77 -5.65
N GLY A 77 -6.67 33.51 -6.75
CA GLY A 77 -5.61 34.51 -6.96
C GLY A 77 -5.84 35.35 -8.20
N SER A 78 -5.35 36.58 -8.19
CA SER A 78 -5.31 37.43 -9.38
C SER A 78 -4.33 36.87 -10.42
N ARG A 79 -4.49 37.27 -11.69
CA ARG A 79 -3.59 36.87 -12.79
C ARG A 79 -2.12 37.04 -12.45
N GLU A 80 -1.76 38.19 -11.89
CA GLU A 80 -0.36 38.50 -11.57
C GLU A 80 0.16 37.65 -10.41
N GLU A 81 -0.65 37.38 -9.40
CA GLU A 81 -0.31 36.52 -8.29
C GLU A 81 -0.12 35.07 -8.71
N LEU A 82 -0.97 34.55 -9.59
CA LEU A 82 -0.84 33.19 -10.12
C LEU A 82 0.40 33.05 -11.02
N ILE A 83 0.65 34.00 -11.91
CA ILE A 83 1.86 34.00 -12.76
C ILE A 83 3.14 34.13 -11.91
N SER A 84 3.13 34.97 -10.89
CA SER A 84 4.25 35.11 -9.96
C SER A 84 4.48 33.82 -9.15
N GLY A 85 3.40 33.23 -8.62
CA GLY A 85 3.44 31.96 -7.91
C GLY A 85 3.96 30.83 -8.78
N LEU A 86 3.45 30.69 -10.02
CA LEU A 86 3.89 29.70 -10.99
C LEU A 86 5.37 29.92 -11.38
N THR A 87 5.83 31.17 -11.47
CA THR A 87 7.25 31.47 -11.71
C THR A 87 8.12 30.92 -10.58
N ALA A 88 7.77 31.20 -9.33
CA ALA A 88 8.49 30.66 -8.18
C ALA A 88 8.46 29.13 -8.15
N TRP A 89 7.29 28.55 -8.41
CA TRP A 89 7.09 27.10 -8.45
C TRP A 89 7.92 26.41 -9.54
N LEU A 90 7.99 26.96 -10.75
CA LEU A 90 8.78 26.38 -11.86
C LEU A 90 10.28 26.27 -11.54
N PHE A 91 10.80 27.17 -10.70
CA PHE A 91 12.21 27.20 -10.34
C PHE A 91 12.50 26.68 -8.93
N SER A 92 11.46 26.23 -8.19
CA SER A 92 11.64 25.64 -6.88
C SER A 92 12.19 24.21 -7.03
N SER A 93 12.99 23.82 -6.05
CA SER A 93 13.46 22.46 -5.86
C SER A 93 12.50 21.65 -4.95
N ASP A 94 11.29 22.16 -4.73
CA ASP A 94 10.35 21.62 -3.76
C ASP A 94 9.74 20.31 -4.29
N PRO A 95 9.78 19.22 -3.49
CA PRO A 95 9.23 17.91 -3.87
C PRO A 95 7.69 17.87 -3.98
N VAL A 96 6.98 19.00 -3.91
CA VAL A 96 5.53 19.05 -4.17
C VAL A 96 5.20 18.57 -5.58
N ALA A 97 6.04 18.88 -6.58
CA ALA A 97 5.92 18.33 -7.93
C ALA A 97 6.16 16.80 -7.97
N GLU A 98 7.00 16.26 -7.09
CA GLU A 98 7.18 14.80 -6.94
C GLU A 98 6.03 14.14 -6.18
N ARG A 99 5.35 14.86 -5.28
CA ARG A 99 4.20 14.33 -4.53
C ARG A 99 2.91 14.27 -5.35
N MET A 100 2.72 15.17 -6.31
CA MET A 100 1.54 15.18 -7.20
C MET A 100 1.72 14.38 -8.48
N SER A 101 2.92 13.92 -8.79
CA SER A 101 3.24 13.21 -10.03
C SER A 101 3.62 11.77 -9.75
N ARG A 102 2.85 10.89 -10.31
CA ARG A 102 3.00 9.45 -10.57
C ARG A 102 2.19 8.57 -9.63
N THR A 103 1.01 8.23 -10.09
CA THR A 103 0.42 6.93 -9.82
C THR A 103 1.52 5.90 -10.11
N ASP A 104 1.87 5.06 -9.15
CA ASP A 104 2.81 3.98 -9.37
C ASP A 104 2.26 3.09 -10.49
N PRO A 105 3.01 2.83 -11.58
CA PRO A 105 2.52 1.99 -12.66
C PRO A 105 2.06 0.61 -12.20
N ALA A 106 2.72 0.03 -11.21
CA ALA A 106 2.34 -1.26 -10.65
C ALA A 106 1.03 -1.17 -9.84
N GLU A 107 0.83 -0.09 -9.08
CA GLU A 107 -0.41 0.18 -8.36
C GLU A 107 -1.58 0.42 -9.33
N PHE A 108 -1.36 1.24 -10.37
CA PHE A 108 -2.35 1.48 -11.41
C PHE A 108 -2.77 0.17 -12.10
N GLY A 109 -1.81 -0.70 -12.42
CA GLY A 109 -2.07 -2.00 -13.05
C GLY A 109 -2.91 -2.92 -12.15
N LYS A 110 -2.65 -2.93 -10.85
CA LYS A 110 -3.47 -3.66 -9.86
C LYS A 110 -4.88 -3.09 -9.78
N LYS A 111 -5.03 -1.78 -9.63
CA LYS A 111 -6.33 -1.08 -9.60
C LYS A 111 -7.12 -1.34 -10.88
N LEU A 112 -6.46 -1.23 -12.04
CA LEU A 112 -7.10 -1.54 -13.32
C LEU A 112 -7.60 -2.99 -13.37
N SER A 113 -6.84 -3.94 -12.85
CA SER A 113 -7.24 -5.35 -12.81
C SER A 113 -8.46 -5.59 -11.92
N ILE A 114 -8.56 -4.89 -10.79
CA ILE A 114 -9.72 -4.94 -9.87
C ILE A 114 -10.98 -4.41 -10.57
N ILE A 115 -10.89 -3.21 -11.16
CA ILE A 115 -12.04 -2.59 -11.81
C ILE A 115 -12.50 -3.37 -13.05
N MET A 116 -11.55 -3.96 -13.80
CA MET A 116 -11.86 -4.85 -14.93
C MET A 116 -12.59 -6.11 -14.47
N ALA A 117 -12.21 -6.69 -13.33
CA ALA A 117 -12.88 -7.84 -12.75
C ALA A 117 -14.30 -7.47 -12.29
N LEU A 118 -14.49 -6.31 -11.66
CA LEU A 118 -15.79 -5.80 -11.26
C LEU A 118 -16.73 -5.55 -12.46
N ALA A 119 -16.16 -4.99 -13.54
CA ALA A 119 -16.88 -4.77 -14.80
C ALA A 119 -17.09 -6.06 -15.62
N ASP A 120 -16.41 -7.15 -15.29
CA ASP A 120 -16.34 -8.41 -16.06
C ASP A 120 -15.85 -8.19 -17.50
N ILE A 121 -14.87 -7.33 -17.67
CA ILE A 121 -14.30 -6.98 -18.96
C ILE A 121 -12.90 -7.59 -19.08
N SER A 122 -12.71 -8.46 -20.09
CA SER A 122 -11.39 -9.03 -20.38
C SER A 122 -10.45 -8.00 -21.04
N GLY A 123 -9.13 -8.19 -20.90
CA GLY A 123 -8.15 -7.31 -21.56
C GLY A 123 -8.31 -7.27 -23.09
N SER A 124 -8.72 -8.36 -23.71
CA SER A 124 -8.99 -8.43 -25.14
C SER A 124 -10.27 -7.70 -25.56
N SER A 125 -11.31 -7.73 -24.73
CA SER A 125 -12.53 -6.98 -24.96
C SER A 125 -12.27 -5.48 -24.81
N LEU A 126 -11.63 -5.08 -23.71
CA LEU A 126 -11.28 -3.70 -23.44
C LEU A 126 -10.40 -3.09 -24.53
N SER A 127 -9.38 -3.84 -25.00
CA SER A 127 -8.51 -3.35 -26.07
C SER A 127 -9.25 -3.17 -27.40
N ARG A 128 -10.21 -4.04 -27.72
CA ARG A 128 -11.06 -3.95 -28.91
C ARG A 128 -11.95 -2.69 -28.88
N GLU A 129 -12.58 -2.41 -27.73
CA GLU A 129 -13.44 -1.25 -27.56
C GLU A 129 -12.65 0.07 -27.57
N LEU A 130 -11.43 0.05 -27.03
CA LEU A 130 -10.53 1.19 -27.08
C LEU A 130 -9.82 1.37 -28.43
N GLY A 131 -9.90 0.38 -29.33
CA GLY A 131 -9.19 0.42 -30.62
C GLY A 131 -7.67 0.37 -30.51
N ILE A 132 -7.15 -0.36 -29.51
CA ILE A 132 -5.70 -0.47 -29.22
C ILE A 132 -5.25 -1.93 -29.23
N ASP A 133 -3.92 -2.15 -29.32
CA ASP A 133 -3.35 -3.49 -29.27
C ASP A 133 -3.52 -4.14 -27.91
N PRO A 134 -3.93 -5.45 -27.83
CA PRO A 134 -4.10 -6.15 -26.56
C PRO A 134 -2.84 -6.16 -25.67
N SER A 135 -1.64 -6.16 -26.27
CA SER A 135 -0.38 -6.10 -25.53
C SER A 135 -0.23 -4.77 -24.76
N TYR A 136 -0.91 -3.72 -25.20
CA TYR A 136 -0.89 -2.43 -24.52
C TYR A 136 -1.59 -2.51 -23.15
N ILE A 137 -2.79 -3.13 -23.09
CA ILE A 137 -3.51 -3.35 -21.83
C ILE A 137 -2.72 -4.30 -20.92
N SER A 138 -2.11 -5.35 -21.47
CA SER A 138 -1.26 -6.27 -20.69
C SER A 138 -0.10 -5.53 -20.01
N ARG A 139 0.61 -4.65 -20.75
CA ARG A 139 1.72 -3.85 -20.19
C ARG A 139 1.29 -2.81 -19.16
N ILE A 140 0.06 -2.29 -19.27
CA ILE A 140 -0.49 -1.41 -18.24
C ILE A 140 -0.77 -2.22 -16.98
N ARG A 141 -1.38 -3.40 -17.09
CA ARG A 141 -1.70 -4.27 -15.97
C ARG A 141 -0.45 -4.81 -15.26
N SER A 142 0.63 -5.08 -16.00
CA SER A 142 1.92 -5.50 -15.41
C SER A 142 2.72 -4.34 -14.79
N GLY A 143 2.26 -3.10 -14.94
CA GLY A 143 3.01 -1.93 -14.47
C GLY A 143 4.19 -1.51 -15.36
N GLU A 144 4.36 -2.14 -16.53
CA GLU A 144 5.40 -1.73 -17.48
C GLU A 144 5.07 -0.43 -18.19
N ARG A 145 3.80 -0.05 -18.19
CA ARG A 145 3.31 1.15 -18.84
C ARG A 145 2.18 1.81 -18.04
N LEU A 146 2.16 3.13 -18.03
CA LEU A 146 1.11 3.93 -17.41
C LEU A 146 0.35 4.71 -18.50
N LEU A 147 -0.97 4.82 -18.33
CA LEU A 147 -1.79 5.75 -19.10
C LEU A 147 -1.51 7.18 -18.64
N ARG A 148 -1.61 8.12 -19.57
CA ARG A 148 -1.50 9.54 -19.23
C ARG A 148 -2.80 9.99 -18.55
N HIS A 149 -2.66 10.67 -17.43
CA HIS A 149 -3.77 11.28 -16.73
C HIS A 149 -4.54 12.25 -17.64
N GLY A 150 -5.86 12.07 -17.74
CA GLY A 150 -6.76 12.98 -18.47
C GLY A 150 -6.64 12.96 -20.01
N ASP A 151 -5.91 12.00 -20.60
CA ASP A 151 -5.93 11.85 -22.05
C ASP A 151 -7.24 11.16 -22.53
N LYS A 152 -7.51 11.26 -23.84
CA LYS A 152 -8.73 10.68 -24.42
C LYS A 152 -8.86 9.18 -24.14
N LEU A 153 -7.74 8.46 -24.09
CA LEU A 153 -7.71 7.03 -23.89
C LEU A 153 -8.08 6.67 -22.44
N SER A 154 -7.56 7.42 -21.47
CA SER A 154 -7.88 7.21 -20.04
C SER A 154 -9.36 7.49 -19.74
N LEU A 155 -9.92 8.54 -20.31
CA LEU A 155 -11.34 8.85 -20.15
C LEU A 155 -12.26 7.80 -20.80
N GLN A 156 -11.91 7.33 -22.01
CA GLN A 156 -12.65 6.26 -22.67
C GLN A 156 -12.58 4.94 -21.89
N LEU A 157 -11.40 4.61 -21.34
CA LEU A 157 -11.21 3.43 -20.49
C LEU A 157 -12.13 3.47 -19.27
N CYS A 158 -12.16 4.58 -18.54
CA CYS A 158 -13.03 4.73 -17.37
C CYS A 158 -14.50 4.59 -17.73
N ARG A 159 -14.91 5.18 -18.85
CA ARG A 159 -16.29 5.09 -19.34
C ARG A 159 -16.70 3.66 -19.66
N ILE A 160 -15.89 2.91 -20.41
CA ILE A 160 -16.17 1.50 -20.77
C ILE A 160 -16.29 0.65 -19.51
N LEU A 161 -15.35 0.81 -18.56
CA LEU A 161 -15.38 0.07 -17.31
C LEU A 161 -16.63 0.37 -16.48
N THR A 162 -17.01 1.64 -16.43
CA THR A 162 -18.23 2.07 -15.71
C THR A 162 -19.50 1.53 -16.35
N GLU A 163 -19.62 1.59 -17.69
CA GLU A 163 -20.73 1.00 -18.43
C GLU A 163 -20.86 -0.51 -18.13
N GLY A 164 -19.75 -1.24 -18.03
CA GLY A 164 -19.73 -2.63 -17.62
C GLY A 164 -20.24 -2.85 -16.18
N ILE A 165 -19.81 -2.05 -15.24
CA ILE A 165 -20.23 -2.13 -13.83
C ILE A 165 -21.73 -1.84 -13.68
N ILE A 166 -22.23 -0.80 -14.34
CA ILE A 166 -23.64 -0.39 -14.27
C ILE A 166 -24.54 -1.45 -14.92
N SER A 167 -24.15 -1.98 -16.08
CA SER A 167 -24.92 -3.03 -16.76
C SER A 167 -25.08 -4.30 -15.92
N ARG A 168 -24.11 -4.59 -15.03
CA ARG A 168 -24.12 -5.71 -14.08
C ARG A 168 -24.79 -5.40 -12.75
N LYS A 169 -25.20 -4.16 -12.53
CA LYS A 169 -25.76 -3.68 -11.25
C LYS A 169 -24.78 -3.82 -10.06
N CYS A 170 -23.48 -3.64 -10.32
CA CYS A 170 -22.43 -3.68 -9.32
C CYS A 170 -22.05 -2.28 -8.78
N GLN A 171 -23.01 -1.33 -8.77
CA GLN A 171 -22.77 0.04 -8.26
C GLN A 171 -22.45 0.03 -6.75
N HIS A 172 -23.05 -0.90 -6.01
CA HIS A 172 -22.76 -1.04 -4.58
C HIS A 172 -21.31 -1.47 -4.33
N ASP A 173 -20.84 -2.44 -5.11
CA ASP A 173 -19.45 -2.92 -5.01
C ASP A 173 -18.45 -1.84 -5.46
N LEU A 174 -18.82 -1.02 -6.47
CA LEU A 174 -18.03 0.15 -6.86
C LEU A 174 -18.01 1.19 -5.73
N ALA A 175 -19.15 1.48 -5.11
CA ALA A 175 -19.26 2.43 -4.01
C ALA A 175 -18.35 2.03 -2.83
N GLU A 176 -18.35 0.75 -2.48
CA GLU A 176 -17.47 0.18 -1.47
C GLU A 176 -15.99 0.27 -1.89
N LEU A 177 -15.67 0.01 -3.15
CA LEU A 177 -14.30 0.08 -3.67
C LEU A 177 -13.72 1.50 -3.65
N VAL A 178 -14.54 2.52 -3.98
CA VAL A 178 -14.11 3.92 -4.04
C VAL A 178 -14.39 4.71 -2.76
N ASP A 179 -14.90 4.05 -1.72
CA ASP A 179 -15.23 4.59 -0.39
C ASP A 179 -16.20 5.79 -0.44
N VAL A 180 -17.29 5.62 -1.19
CA VAL A 180 -18.39 6.59 -1.25
C VAL A 180 -19.72 5.92 -0.93
N PRO A 181 -20.73 6.63 -0.38
CA PRO A 181 -22.07 6.09 -0.23
C PRO A 181 -22.64 5.66 -1.59
N ALA A 182 -23.35 4.50 -1.64
CA ALA A 182 -23.86 3.93 -2.88
C ALA A 182 -24.80 4.88 -3.67
N GLU A 183 -25.45 5.80 -2.97
CA GLU A 183 -26.31 6.83 -3.54
C GLU A 183 -25.58 7.84 -4.43
N PHE A 184 -24.26 7.98 -4.28
CA PHE A 184 -23.42 8.85 -5.11
C PHE A 184 -22.85 8.16 -6.35
N VAL A 185 -23.08 6.86 -6.53
CA VAL A 185 -22.64 6.12 -7.72
C VAL A 185 -23.74 6.15 -8.76
N THR A 186 -23.90 7.31 -9.41
CA THR A 186 -24.83 7.50 -10.52
C THR A 186 -24.17 7.16 -11.87
N GLU A 187 -24.96 7.02 -12.94
CA GLU A 187 -24.41 6.81 -14.30
C GLU A 187 -23.53 7.98 -14.77
N GLU A 188 -23.82 9.20 -14.30
CA GLU A 188 -23.09 10.41 -14.67
C GLU A 188 -21.78 10.55 -13.90
N ASP A 189 -21.78 10.23 -12.59
CA ASP A 189 -20.63 10.45 -11.70
C ASP A 189 -19.66 9.27 -11.68
N ALA A 190 -20.13 8.05 -11.94
CA ALA A 190 -19.32 6.85 -11.84
C ALA A 190 -18.04 6.85 -12.72
N PRO A 191 -18.02 7.42 -13.97
CA PRO A 191 -16.78 7.52 -14.74
C PRO A 191 -15.73 8.41 -14.07
N GLU A 192 -16.13 9.48 -13.41
CA GLU A 192 -15.23 10.37 -12.67
C GLU A 192 -14.73 9.70 -11.38
N LEU A 193 -15.59 9.00 -10.66
CA LEU A 193 -15.21 8.23 -9.48
C LEU A 193 -14.18 7.15 -9.83
N VAL A 194 -14.41 6.39 -10.91
CA VAL A 194 -13.44 5.37 -11.40
C VAL A 194 -12.15 6.02 -11.86
N PHE A 195 -12.23 7.18 -12.55
CA PHE A 195 -11.06 7.92 -12.98
C PHE A 195 -10.21 8.39 -11.80
N ASN A 196 -10.83 9.06 -10.83
CA ASN A 196 -10.15 9.56 -9.64
C ASN A 196 -9.52 8.40 -8.87
N TRP A 197 -10.25 7.32 -8.63
CA TRP A 197 -9.73 6.15 -7.95
C TRP A 197 -8.55 5.48 -8.66
N LEU A 198 -8.57 5.38 -9.99
CA LEU A 198 -7.48 4.79 -10.78
C LEU A 198 -6.22 5.66 -10.76
N PHE A 199 -6.37 6.98 -10.88
CA PHE A 199 -5.26 7.91 -11.08
C PHE A 199 -4.80 8.60 -9.80
N GLU A 200 -5.62 8.66 -8.77
CA GLU A 200 -5.18 9.15 -7.47
C GLU A 200 -4.14 8.19 -6.89
N LYS A 201 -3.04 8.75 -6.40
CA LYS A 201 -2.22 8.03 -5.43
C LYS A 201 -3.16 7.60 -4.32
N SER A 202 -3.06 6.33 -3.92
CA SER A 202 -3.91 5.72 -2.89
C SER A 202 -3.73 6.40 -1.52
N VAL A 203 -4.09 7.67 -1.41
CA VAL A 203 -4.35 8.30 -0.11
C VAL A 203 -5.62 7.67 0.46
N ASN A 204 -6.64 7.43 -0.37
CA ASN A 204 -7.90 6.81 0.03
C ASN A 204 -7.75 5.29 0.23
N GLY A 205 -6.92 4.59 -0.57
CA GLY A 205 -6.62 3.18 -0.32
C GLY A 205 -5.88 2.95 0.99
N ASP A 206 -4.98 3.88 1.36
CA ASP A 206 -4.33 3.86 2.67
C ASP A 206 -5.32 4.21 3.79
N HIS A 207 -6.26 5.16 3.55
CA HIS A 207 -7.29 5.52 4.51
C HIS A 207 -8.31 4.40 4.73
N HIS A 208 -8.75 3.71 3.66
CA HIS A 208 -9.63 2.54 3.78
C HIS A 208 -8.93 1.42 4.57
N ALA A 209 -7.69 1.14 4.25
CA ALA A 209 -6.90 0.15 4.94
C ALA A 209 -6.67 0.52 6.42
N VAL A 210 -6.39 1.79 6.74
CA VAL A 210 -6.28 2.29 8.12
C VAL A 210 -7.63 2.18 8.83
N ARG A 211 -8.74 2.56 8.19
CA ARG A 211 -10.08 2.42 8.78
C ARG A 211 -10.42 0.96 9.07
N ALA A 212 -10.09 0.04 8.16
CA ALA A 212 -10.25 -1.39 8.38
C ALA A 212 -9.45 -1.86 9.60
N LEU A 213 -8.19 -1.45 9.75
CA LEU A 213 -7.37 -1.74 10.92
C LEU A 213 -8.00 -1.21 12.22
N LEU A 214 -8.49 0.04 12.20
CA LEU A 214 -9.14 0.65 13.36
C LEU A 214 -10.44 -0.08 13.71
N ASN A 215 -11.26 -0.45 12.72
CA ASN A 215 -12.48 -1.23 12.92
C ASN A 215 -12.18 -2.60 13.53
N ILE A 216 -11.13 -3.27 13.05
CA ILE A 216 -10.68 -4.54 13.63
C ILE A 216 -10.31 -4.34 15.09
N ILE A 217 -9.50 -3.34 15.43
CA ILE A 217 -9.10 -3.05 16.80
C ILE A 217 -10.33 -2.71 17.68
N SER A 218 -11.31 -1.96 17.16
CA SER A 218 -12.52 -1.60 17.90
C SER A 218 -13.40 -2.82 18.22
N THR A 219 -13.50 -3.77 17.29
CA THR A 219 -14.31 -4.98 17.43
C THR A 219 -13.60 -6.11 18.17
N LEU A 220 -12.28 -5.99 18.43
CA LEU A 220 -11.54 -7.01 19.15
C LEU A 220 -12.12 -7.24 20.55
N SER A 221 -12.55 -8.48 20.78
CA SER A 221 -12.78 -9.03 22.11
C SER A 221 -11.65 -10.00 22.46
N PRO A 222 -11.34 -10.21 23.73
CA PRO A 222 -10.49 -11.34 24.12
C PRO A 222 -11.13 -12.60 23.54
N VAL A 223 -10.45 -13.21 22.57
CA VAL A 223 -10.98 -14.42 21.93
C VAL A 223 -11.06 -15.52 22.98
N GLU A 224 -12.28 -15.96 23.30
CA GLU A 224 -12.47 -17.30 23.81
C GLU A 224 -12.07 -18.24 22.67
N ALA A 225 -11.02 -19.03 22.90
CA ALA A 225 -10.49 -19.94 21.90
C ALA A 225 -11.60 -20.90 21.44
N GLU A 226 -12.06 -20.75 20.20
CA GLU A 226 -12.77 -21.84 19.56
C GLU A 226 -11.78 -23.01 19.48
N THR A 227 -12.04 -24.04 20.29
CA THR A 227 -11.26 -25.28 20.27
C THR A 227 -11.38 -25.90 18.89
N LEU A 228 -10.33 -25.73 18.08
CA LEU A 228 -10.22 -26.48 16.85
C LEU A 228 -10.06 -27.96 17.19
N SER A 229 -11.09 -28.71 16.85
CA SER A 229 -11.12 -30.17 16.89
C SER A 229 -9.91 -30.71 16.13
N ASP A 230 -9.21 -31.63 16.81
CA ASP A 230 -8.17 -32.55 16.31
C ASP A 230 -7.27 -32.06 15.16
N ALA A 231 -5.98 -31.88 15.50
CA ALA A 231 -4.94 -31.64 14.49
C ALA A 231 -4.95 -32.80 13.48
N PRO A 232 -4.98 -32.49 12.16
CA PRO A 232 -4.96 -33.54 11.15
C PRO A 232 -3.70 -34.40 11.31
N GLU A 233 -3.89 -35.71 11.23
CA GLU A 233 -2.81 -36.70 11.34
C GLU A 233 -1.78 -36.47 10.20
N VAL A 234 -0.56 -36.11 10.57
CA VAL A 234 0.53 -35.85 9.61
C VAL A 234 1.00 -37.15 8.98
N THR A 235 0.49 -37.48 7.83
CA THR A 235 0.57 -38.82 7.23
C THR A 235 1.92 -39.17 6.59
N LEU A 236 2.83 -38.23 6.31
CA LEU A 236 4.11 -38.51 5.64
C LEU A 236 5.24 -37.60 6.08
N LYS A 237 6.24 -38.14 6.77
CA LYS A 237 7.49 -37.45 7.12
C LYS A 237 8.43 -37.41 5.91
N LYS A 238 8.30 -36.40 5.07
CA LYS A 238 9.22 -36.13 3.94
C LYS A 238 10.35 -35.23 4.39
N SER A 239 11.52 -35.35 3.75
CA SER A 239 12.64 -34.42 3.93
C SER A 239 12.59 -33.25 2.97
N VAL A 240 11.87 -33.37 1.86
CA VAL A 240 11.70 -32.32 0.85
C VAL A 240 10.22 -32.25 0.44
N TYR A 241 9.72 -31.03 0.33
CA TYR A 241 8.37 -30.67 -0.05
C TYR A 241 8.42 -29.71 -1.25
N SER A 242 7.45 -29.75 -2.16
CA SER A 242 7.49 -28.98 -3.40
C SER A 242 6.21 -28.15 -3.59
N GLY A 243 6.37 -26.94 -4.07
CA GLY A 243 5.27 -26.01 -4.38
C GLY A 243 4.51 -25.54 -3.15
N ASP A 244 3.36 -24.91 -3.36
CA ASP A 244 2.53 -24.32 -2.29
C ASP A 244 1.93 -25.38 -1.38
N SER A 245 1.36 -26.44 -1.94
CA SER A 245 0.82 -27.56 -1.17
C SER A 245 1.90 -28.24 -0.33
N GLY A 246 3.10 -28.40 -0.89
CA GLY A 246 4.25 -28.91 -0.14
C GLY A 246 4.67 -28.00 1.00
N LEU A 247 4.68 -26.68 0.79
CA LEU A 247 4.95 -25.73 1.87
C LEU A 247 3.90 -25.82 2.98
N GLN A 248 2.61 -25.91 2.61
CA GLN A 248 1.52 -26.09 3.59
C GLN A 248 1.73 -27.37 4.42
N ASP A 249 2.06 -28.47 3.78
CA ASP A 249 2.33 -29.75 4.48
C ASP A 249 3.55 -29.67 5.40
N ALA A 250 4.62 -29.02 4.94
CA ALA A 250 5.83 -28.81 5.74
C ALA A 250 5.55 -27.95 6.98
N VAL A 251 4.77 -26.87 6.81
CA VAL A 251 4.41 -25.95 7.90
C VAL A 251 3.44 -26.62 8.87
N ARG A 252 2.45 -27.35 8.39
CA ARG A 252 1.55 -28.16 9.22
C ARG A 252 2.32 -29.09 10.13
N ARG A 253 3.24 -29.86 9.56
CA ARG A 253 4.12 -30.77 10.30
C ARG A 253 4.97 -30.02 11.32
N PHE A 254 5.59 -28.91 10.91
CA PHE A 254 6.47 -28.09 11.76
C PHE A 254 5.74 -27.56 12.99
N LEU A 255 4.54 -26.99 12.81
CA LEU A 255 3.75 -26.46 13.92
C LEU A 255 3.17 -27.57 14.81
N ALA A 256 2.71 -28.67 14.23
CA ALA A 256 2.22 -29.83 14.99
C ALA A 256 3.32 -30.43 15.87
N GLU A 257 4.52 -30.71 15.31
CA GLU A 257 5.66 -31.24 16.06
C GLU A 257 6.17 -30.24 17.14
N SER A 258 6.03 -28.91 16.89
CA SER A 258 6.33 -27.88 17.88
C SER A 258 5.31 -27.87 19.02
N ALA A 259 4.02 -27.99 18.73
CA ALA A 259 2.95 -28.06 19.72
C ALA A 259 3.04 -29.35 20.56
N GLU A 260 3.34 -30.51 19.94
CA GLU A 260 3.58 -31.78 20.67
C GLU A 260 4.69 -31.67 21.71
N ARG A 261 5.73 -30.87 21.40
CA ARG A 261 6.85 -30.62 22.31
C ARG A 261 6.48 -29.72 23.48
N GLY A 262 5.52 -28.80 23.27
CA GLY A 262 4.95 -27.96 24.30
C GLY A 262 5.88 -26.91 24.90
N SER A 263 7.05 -26.66 24.32
CA SER A 263 8.01 -25.68 24.84
C SER A 263 8.98 -25.17 23.76
N GLY A 264 9.63 -24.03 24.01
CA GLY A 264 10.64 -23.45 23.16
C GLY A 264 10.19 -22.20 22.41
N GLU A 265 10.80 -21.96 21.27
CA GLU A 265 10.53 -20.82 20.43
C GLU A 265 10.27 -21.26 18.96
N ILE A 266 9.49 -20.48 18.27
CA ILE A 266 9.28 -20.57 16.82
C ILE A 266 9.71 -19.25 16.19
N TRP A 267 10.57 -19.30 15.19
CA TRP A 267 11.09 -18.15 14.46
C TRP A 267 10.65 -18.24 13.01
N LEU A 268 9.97 -17.21 12.52
CA LEU A 268 9.33 -17.20 11.22
C LEU A 268 9.83 -16.04 10.37
N TYR A 269 10.33 -16.34 9.18
CA TYR A 269 10.64 -15.40 8.14
C TYR A 269 10.20 -15.95 6.78
N SER A 270 9.52 -15.10 6.00
CA SER A 270 9.29 -15.36 4.59
C SER A 270 9.10 -14.03 3.87
N ASP A 271 9.87 -13.81 2.81
CA ASP A 271 9.68 -12.69 1.87
C ASP A 271 8.80 -13.07 0.68
N ARG A 272 8.26 -14.28 0.70
CA ARG A 272 7.27 -14.76 -0.24
C ARG A 272 5.92 -14.06 -0.05
N ASN A 273 5.14 -13.88 -1.13
CA ASN A 273 3.76 -13.44 -1.00
C ASN A 273 2.95 -14.41 -0.10
N MET A 274 1.85 -13.93 0.48
CA MET A 274 1.05 -14.73 1.41
C MET A 274 -0.03 -15.58 0.73
N ASP A 275 -0.02 -15.70 -0.60
CA ASP A 275 -1.04 -16.43 -1.36
C ASP A 275 -1.11 -17.92 -0.98
N TRP A 276 0.03 -18.51 -0.60
CA TRP A 276 0.08 -19.89 -0.08
C TRP A 276 -0.69 -20.09 1.24
N LEU A 277 -0.92 -19.01 2.01
CA LEU A 277 -1.77 -18.99 3.21
C LEU A 277 -3.26 -18.75 2.86
N ALA A 278 -3.61 -18.64 1.57
CA ALA A 278 -4.97 -18.35 1.17
C ALA A 278 -5.96 -19.47 1.56
N SER A 279 -7.22 -19.08 1.77
CA SER A 279 -8.39 -19.95 1.95
C SER A 279 -8.40 -20.88 3.18
N ALA A 280 -8.55 -22.17 2.96
CA ALA A 280 -8.76 -23.18 4.01
C ALA A 280 -7.54 -23.35 4.94
N PHE A 281 -6.33 -23.30 4.41
CA PHE A 281 -5.10 -23.48 5.17
C PHE A 281 -4.85 -22.33 6.18
N ARG A 282 -5.35 -21.12 5.92
CA ARG A 282 -5.23 -19.99 6.86
C ARG A 282 -5.85 -20.32 8.23
N ARG A 283 -7.03 -20.93 8.26
CA ARG A 283 -7.72 -21.28 9.52
C ARG A 283 -6.96 -22.38 10.26
N GLU A 284 -6.50 -23.40 9.56
CA GLU A 284 -5.70 -24.47 10.12
C GLU A 284 -4.38 -23.96 10.71
N TRP A 285 -3.67 -23.13 9.92
CA TRP A 285 -2.44 -22.49 10.35
C TRP A 285 -2.64 -21.61 11.61
N ALA A 286 -3.68 -20.77 11.61
CA ALA A 286 -3.99 -19.92 12.76
C ALA A 286 -4.27 -20.74 14.02
N GLY A 287 -5.02 -21.85 13.90
CA GLY A 287 -5.31 -22.75 15.02
C GLY A 287 -4.05 -23.46 15.55
N LEU A 288 -3.16 -23.92 14.67
CA LEU A 288 -1.90 -24.52 15.09
C LEU A 288 -0.97 -23.49 15.79
N MET A 289 -0.92 -22.28 15.28
CA MET A 289 -0.17 -21.18 15.91
C MET A 289 -0.75 -20.82 17.28
N GLN A 290 -2.07 -20.70 17.37
CA GLN A 290 -2.75 -20.44 18.64
C GLN A 290 -2.43 -21.54 19.68
N LYS A 291 -2.50 -22.81 19.27
CA LYS A 291 -2.15 -23.94 20.14
C LYS A 291 -0.70 -23.86 20.64
N CYS A 292 0.25 -23.49 19.76
CA CYS A 292 1.62 -23.26 20.17
C CYS A 292 1.73 -22.15 21.24
N LEU A 293 1.03 -21.03 21.04
CA LEU A 293 1.05 -19.90 21.97
C LEU A 293 0.38 -20.23 23.32
N GLU A 294 -0.71 -20.99 23.32
CA GLU A 294 -1.39 -21.49 24.54
C GLU A 294 -0.49 -22.41 25.38
N LEU A 295 0.39 -23.18 24.72
CA LEU A 295 1.40 -24.01 25.35
C LEU A 295 2.62 -23.20 25.86
N GLY A 296 2.61 -21.86 25.69
CA GLY A 296 3.67 -20.97 26.14
C GLY A 296 4.87 -20.88 25.19
N ILE A 297 4.77 -21.44 23.96
CA ILE A 297 5.78 -21.30 22.92
C ILE A 297 5.81 -19.85 22.46
N LYS A 298 6.98 -19.22 22.46
CA LYS A 298 7.14 -17.85 21.97
C LYS A 298 7.38 -17.85 20.48
N VAL A 299 6.81 -16.87 19.79
CA VAL A 299 6.94 -16.72 18.34
C VAL A 299 7.67 -15.42 18.02
N LYS A 300 8.72 -15.50 17.21
CA LYS A 300 9.38 -14.34 16.60
C LYS A 300 9.07 -14.35 15.11
N ILE A 301 8.53 -13.26 14.60
CA ILE A 301 8.23 -13.12 13.19
C ILE A 301 8.86 -11.88 12.58
N ILE A 302 9.50 -12.05 11.43
CA ILE A 302 10.01 -10.96 10.61
C ILE A 302 9.11 -10.81 9.39
N HIS A 303 8.42 -9.69 9.32
CA HIS A 303 7.56 -9.36 8.19
C HIS A 303 8.35 -8.70 7.05
N ASN A 304 8.03 -9.07 5.83
CA ASN A 304 8.54 -8.40 4.63
C ASN A 304 7.74 -7.12 4.37
N ILE A 305 8.44 -5.99 4.19
CA ILE A 305 7.84 -4.65 4.03
C ILE A 305 7.69 -4.22 2.58
N ASP A 306 8.25 -4.93 1.63
CA ASP A 306 8.10 -4.59 0.20
C ASP A 306 6.63 -4.68 -0.32
N ARG A 307 5.68 -4.78 0.62
CA ARG A 307 4.24 -4.91 0.39
C ARG A 307 3.56 -3.55 0.45
N SER A 308 2.46 -3.41 -0.27
CA SER A 308 1.58 -2.24 -0.15
C SER A 308 1.03 -2.12 1.29
N ASN A 309 0.63 -0.91 1.69
CA ASN A 309 0.00 -0.71 3.01
C ASN A 309 -1.23 -1.60 3.20
N ALA A 310 -2.02 -1.84 2.14
CA ALA A 310 -3.16 -2.75 2.20
C ALA A 310 -2.75 -4.20 2.50
N GLU A 311 -1.69 -4.71 1.86
CA GLU A 311 -1.15 -6.04 2.14
C GLU A 311 -0.56 -6.15 3.55
N LEU A 312 0.11 -5.09 4.02
CA LEU A 312 0.65 -5.02 5.37
C LEU A 312 -0.46 -5.04 6.42
N ILE A 313 -1.53 -4.27 6.21
CA ILE A 313 -2.69 -4.22 7.12
C ILE A 313 -3.44 -5.56 7.08
N ALA A 314 -3.65 -6.16 5.92
CA ALA A 314 -4.24 -7.50 5.81
C ALA A 314 -3.39 -8.58 6.50
N ALA A 315 -2.06 -8.44 6.46
CA ALA A 315 -1.17 -9.31 7.21
C ALA A 315 -1.30 -9.08 8.72
N ILE A 316 -1.35 -7.82 9.17
CA ILE A 316 -1.57 -7.47 10.58
C ILE A 316 -2.92 -8.01 11.04
N ASP A 317 -4.00 -7.82 10.29
CA ASP A 317 -5.33 -8.36 10.57
C ASP A 317 -5.29 -9.88 10.81
N SER A 318 -4.63 -10.60 9.92
CA SER A 318 -4.50 -12.06 10.03
C SER A 318 -3.72 -12.52 11.27
N TRP A 319 -2.79 -11.68 11.76
CA TRP A 319 -1.93 -11.97 12.90
C TRP A 319 -2.41 -11.35 14.21
N LEU A 320 -3.32 -10.37 14.15
CA LEU A 320 -3.76 -9.59 15.31
C LEU A 320 -4.29 -10.45 16.45
N PRO A 321 -5.12 -11.50 16.23
CA PRO A 321 -5.57 -12.40 17.29
C PRO A 321 -4.38 -13.08 18.01
N LEU A 322 -3.32 -13.43 17.28
CA LEU A 322 -2.13 -14.05 17.85
C LEU A 322 -1.28 -13.04 18.65
N TYR A 323 -1.24 -11.77 18.23
CA TYR A 323 -0.56 -10.70 18.99
C TYR A 323 -1.21 -10.46 20.36
N LEU A 324 -2.53 -10.62 20.46
CA LEU A 324 -3.28 -10.45 21.71
C LEU A 324 -2.88 -11.46 22.81
N THR A 325 -2.26 -12.57 22.45
CA THR A 325 -1.72 -13.53 23.42
C THR A 325 -0.51 -13.00 24.18
N GLY A 326 0.18 -11.99 23.60
CA GLY A 326 1.44 -11.46 24.14
C GLY A 326 2.66 -12.37 23.90
N GLY A 327 2.47 -13.50 23.22
CA GLY A 327 3.53 -14.46 22.90
C GLY A 327 4.25 -14.24 21.57
N VAL A 328 3.86 -13.19 20.83
CA VAL A 328 4.41 -12.89 19.48
C VAL A 328 5.25 -11.63 19.50
N GLU A 329 6.52 -11.75 19.09
CA GLU A 329 7.43 -10.65 18.81
C GLU A 329 7.44 -10.38 17.30
N SER A 330 6.89 -9.23 16.91
CA SER A 330 6.70 -8.82 15.51
C SER A 330 7.76 -7.81 15.10
N MET A 331 8.54 -8.16 14.10
CA MET A 331 9.65 -7.37 13.59
C MET A 331 9.49 -7.10 12.08
N TYR A 332 10.18 -6.09 11.57
CA TYR A 332 10.30 -5.85 10.15
C TYR A 332 11.73 -5.49 9.75
N CYS A 333 12.13 -5.84 8.53
CA CYS A 333 13.38 -5.43 7.96
C CYS A 333 13.17 -4.22 7.04
N SER A 334 13.98 -3.16 7.22
CA SER A 334 13.91 -1.95 6.39
C SER A 334 14.68 -2.07 5.07
N GLU A 335 15.50 -3.09 4.92
CA GLU A 335 16.26 -3.35 3.70
C GLU A 335 15.36 -4.08 2.69
N LYS A 336 15.33 -3.57 1.45
CA LYS A 336 14.57 -4.21 0.38
C LYS A 336 15.23 -5.50 -0.04
N SER A 337 14.47 -6.58 -0.10
CA SER A 337 14.92 -7.81 -0.74
C SER A 337 15.11 -7.56 -2.24
N GLY A 338 16.11 -8.18 -2.84
CA GLY A 338 16.48 -7.92 -4.25
C GLY A 338 15.42 -8.34 -5.30
N GLY A 339 14.26 -8.84 -4.88
CA GLY A 339 13.08 -9.10 -5.72
C GLY A 339 13.22 -10.23 -6.76
N ARG A 340 14.36 -10.92 -6.84
CA ARG A 340 14.58 -12.03 -7.79
C ARG A 340 14.33 -13.41 -7.19
N PHE A 341 14.63 -13.53 -5.92
CA PHE A 341 14.46 -14.78 -5.17
C PHE A 341 13.64 -14.47 -3.93
N SER A 342 12.82 -15.39 -3.53
CA SER A 342 12.15 -15.40 -2.25
C SER A 342 12.72 -16.50 -1.36
N HIS A 343 12.81 -16.23 -0.07
CA HIS A 343 13.33 -17.15 0.93
C HIS A 343 12.27 -17.39 2.02
N THR A 344 12.10 -18.64 2.40
CA THR A 344 11.28 -19.06 3.54
C THR A 344 12.19 -19.74 4.54
N LEU A 345 12.11 -19.31 5.80
CA LEU A 345 12.88 -19.86 6.92
C LEU A 345 11.99 -19.89 8.17
N PHE A 346 11.46 -21.07 8.50
CA PHE A 346 10.72 -21.32 9.72
C PHE A 346 11.53 -22.26 10.58
N LEU A 347 11.90 -21.81 11.76
CA LEU A 347 12.86 -22.48 12.63
C LEU A 347 12.32 -22.65 14.06
N SER A 348 12.39 -23.85 14.59
CA SER A 348 12.34 -24.13 16.02
C SER A 348 13.75 -24.51 16.46
N PRO A 349 14.48 -23.61 17.17
CA PRO A 349 15.88 -23.81 17.48
C PRO A 349 16.15 -25.16 18.17
N GLY A 350 17.15 -25.89 17.67
CA GLY A 350 17.51 -27.21 18.18
C GLY A 350 16.56 -28.36 17.83
N ASN A 351 15.48 -28.09 17.07
CA ASN A 351 14.44 -29.08 16.81
C ASN A 351 14.17 -29.32 15.33
N ALA A 352 13.66 -28.34 14.62
CA ALA A 352 13.31 -28.49 13.22
C ALA A 352 13.39 -27.14 12.48
N CYS A 353 13.58 -27.23 11.17
CA CYS A 353 13.55 -26.07 10.30
C CYS A 353 12.89 -26.45 8.97
N VAL A 354 12.03 -25.57 8.47
CA VAL A 354 11.56 -25.55 7.07
C VAL A 354 12.29 -24.43 6.36
N SER A 355 13.09 -24.73 5.36
CA SER A 355 13.85 -23.74 4.61
C SER A 355 13.81 -24.00 3.12
N GLY A 356 13.60 -22.95 2.32
CA GLY A 356 13.59 -23.04 0.87
C GLY A 356 13.77 -21.70 0.20
N PHE A 357 14.22 -21.75 -1.05
CA PHE A 357 14.32 -20.61 -1.95
C PHE A 357 13.45 -20.86 -3.18
N SER A 358 12.85 -19.80 -3.70
CA SER A 358 12.16 -19.85 -5.00
C SER A 358 12.55 -18.64 -5.83
N VAL A 359 12.43 -18.75 -7.15
CA VAL A 359 12.46 -17.62 -8.05
C VAL A 359 11.08 -16.96 -7.99
N VAL A 360 11.01 -15.65 -7.83
CA VAL A 360 9.76 -14.89 -7.79
C VAL A 360 8.99 -15.12 -9.11
N GLY A 361 7.74 -15.54 -9.02
CA GLY A 361 6.89 -15.92 -10.16
C GLY A 361 7.03 -17.37 -10.63
N ALA A 362 7.85 -18.19 -9.95
CA ALA A 362 8.01 -19.63 -10.23
C ALA A 362 7.87 -20.48 -8.94
N GLU A 363 7.03 -20.02 -8.04
CA GLU A 363 6.84 -20.59 -6.70
C GLU A 363 6.32 -22.04 -6.73
N GLU A 364 5.61 -22.45 -7.78
CA GLU A 364 5.14 -23.82 -7.96
C GLU A 364 6.30 -24.83 -8.06
N SER A 365 7.48 -24.38 -8.52
CA SER A 365 8.69 -25.21 -8.63
C SER A 365 9.57 -25.16 -7.38
N ALA A 366 9.21 -24.37 -6.37
CA ALA A 366 9.98 -24.22 -5.15
C ALA A 366 10.11 -25.54 -4.39
N GLN A 367 11.29 -25.75 -3.80
CA GLN A 367 11.54 -26.88 -2.92
C GLN A 367 11.85 -26.40 -1.51
N TYR A 368 11.25 -27.05 -0.52
CA TYR A 368 11.42 -26.77 0.90
C TYR A 368 11.99 -27.98 1.59
N GLU A 369 13.13 -27.80 2.22
CA GLU A 369 13.77 -28.84 3.04
C GLU A 369 13.22 -28.82 4.46
N TYR A 370 12.91 -29.99 4.99
CA TYR A 370 12.62 -30.20 6.40
C TYR A 370 13.88 -30.71 7.11
N ILE A 371 14.51 -29.86 7.90
CA ILE A 371 15.83 -30.07 8.49
C ILE A 371 15.67 -30.38 9.98
N THR A 372 16.32 -31.48 10.45
CA THR A 372 16.35 -31.87 11.86
C THR A 372 17.79 -32.08 12.38
N SER A 373 18.79 -31.98 11.51
CA SER A 373 20.21 -32.10 11.88
C SER A 373 20.67 -30.90 12.71
N LEU A 374 21.16 -31.12 13.94
CA LEU A 374 21.54 -30.06 14.88
C LEU A 374 22.55 -29.08 14.28
N ASN A 375 23.60 -29.56 13.64
CA ASN A 375 24.61 -28.71 13.00
C ASN A 375 23.99 -27.76 11.92
N ARG A 376 23.05 -28.26 11.14
CA ARG A 376 22.34 -27.44 10.14
C ARG A 376 21.37 -26.46 10.82
N LEU A 377 20.72 -26.86 11.89
CA LEU A 377 19.81 -25.98 12.67
C LEU A 377 20.57 -24.83 13.32
N GLU A 378 21.78 -25.06 13.83
CA GLU A 378 22.64 -24.00 14.36
C GLU A 378 23.00 -22.98 13.28
N GLY A 379 23.36 -23.44 12.08
CA GLY A 379 23.59 -22.57 10.92
C GLY A 379 22.37 -21.72 10.56
N LYS A 380 21.17 -22.34 10.53
CA LYS A 380 19.92 -21.63 10.28
C LYS A 380 19.53 -20.66 11.39
N ALA A 381 19.83 -20.97 12.63
CA ALA A 381 19.65 -20.05 13.75
C ALA A 381 20.58 -18.84 13.63
N CYS A 382 21.80 -19.02 13.18
CA CYS A 382 22.74 -17.95 12.92
C CYS A 382 22.24 -17.02 11.79
N GLU A 383 21.73 -17.60 10.67
CA GLU A 383 21.14 -16.84 9.56
C GLU A 383 19.96 -15.98 10.07
N PHE A 384 19.03 -16.56 10.82
CA PHE A 384 17.88 -15.84 11.35
C PHE A 384 18.29 -14.71 12.31
N ASN A 385 19.22 -14.96 13.22
CA ASN A 385 19.71 -13.94 14.16
C ASN A 385 20.42 -12.79 13.44
N MET A 386 21.19 -13.07 12.39
CA MET A 386 21.81 -12.04 11.57
C MET A 386 20.74 -11.17 10.87
N LEU A 387 19.68 -11.78 10.37
CA LEU A 387 18.54 -11.04 9.79
C LEU A 387 17.83 -10.22 10.87
N MET A 388 17.51 -10.84 12.02
CA MET A 388 16.85 -10.20 13.15
C MET A 388 17.62 -8.97 13.67
N SER A 389 18.94 -9.01 13.68
CA SER A 389 19.79 -7.89 14.13
C SER A 389 19.64 -6.62 13.27
N ARG A 390 19.11 -6.74 12.04
CA ARG A 390 18.84 -5.64 11.11
C ARG A 390 17.37 -5.19 11.14
N CYS A 391 16.53 -5.89 11.89
CA CYS A 391 15.12 -5.64 11.97
C CYS A 391 14.78 -4.63 13.07
N ARG A 392 13.59 -4.04 12.94
CA ARG A 392 12.99 -3.13 13.92
C ARG A 392 11.64 -3.69 14.36
N PRO A 393 11.17 -3.39 15.58
CA PRO A 393 9.82 -3.75 15.97
C PRO A 393 8.79 -3.20 14.98
N LEU A 394 7.78 -4.01 14.62
CA LEU A 394 6.67 -3.59 13.76
C LEU A 394 5.49 -3.12 14.60
N LEU A 395 5.07 -3.95 15.54
CA LEU A 395 3.92 -3.75 16.40
C LEU A 395 4.24 -4.29 17.79
N LYS A 396 3.88 -3.52 18.82
CA LYS A 396 3.90 -3.98 20.22
C LYS A 396 2.49 -3.93 20.79
N PHE A 397 2.06 -5.02 21.39
CA PHE A 397 0.79 -5.09 22.10
C PHE A 397 1.00 -4.92 23.60
N SER A 398 0.08 -4.22 24.26
CA SER A 398 0.04 -4.06 25.71
C SER A 398 -1.40 -4.05 26.22
N ARG A 399 -1.62 -4.64 27.38
CA ARG A 399 -2.91 -4.57 28.13
C ARG A 399 -2.97 -3.41 29.12
N VAL A 400 -1.94 -2.61 29.19
CA VAL A 400 -1.87 -1.36 29.97
C VAL A 400 -1.73 -0.18 29.02
N PRO A 401 -2.23 1.01 29.41
CA PRO A 401 -2.05 2.21 28.60
C PRO A 401 -0.58 2.38 28.24
N GLY A 402 -0.30 2.52 26.94
CA GLY A 402 1.00 2.96 26.49
C GLY A 402 1.22 4.36 27.04
N LEU A 403 2.17 4.52 27.98
CA LEU A 403 2.59 5.84 28.41
C LEU A 403 3.31 6.49 27.24
N ALA A 404 2.65 7.49 26.64
CA ALA A 404 3.28 8.37 25.67
C ALA A 404 4.37 9.17 26.43
N VAL A 405 5.63 8.81 26.22
CA VAL A 405 6.76 9.59 26.74
C VAL A 405 7.20 10.52 25.62
N GLY A 406 6.84 11.80 25.72
CA GLY A 406 7.17 12.82 24.73
C GLY A 406 5.96 13.65 24.28
N SER A 407 6.07 14.30 23.12
CA SER A 407 5.00 15.09 22.52
C SER A 407 4.21 14.23 21.55
N TYR A 408 2.89 14.09 21.79
CA TYR A 408 1.96 13.37 20.94
C TYR A 408 0.78 14.27 20.54
N ASP A 409 0.39 14.17 19.27
CA ASP A 409 -0.87 14.71 18.80
C ASP A 409 -1.96 13.63 19.01
N ILE A 410 -3.04 13.99 19.71
CA ILE A 410 -4.08 13.04 20.13
C ILE A 410 -5.35 13.29 19.33
N TYR A 411 -5.85 12.23 18.72
CA TYR A 411 -7.12 12.18 17.98
C TYR A 411 -8.01 11.12 18.61
N ASN A 412 -9.32 11.36 18.61
CA ASN A 412 -10.30 10.37 19.07
C ASN A 412 -11.23 10.02 17.93
N LEU A 413 -11.40 8.74 17.69
CA LEU A 413 -12.31 8.17 16.71
C LEU A 413 -13.10 7.03 17.37
N ASP A 414 -14.38 7.24 17.57
CA ASP A 414 -15.26 6.31 18.26
C ASP A 414 -14.67 5.85 19.61
N ASP A 415 -14.33 4.57 19.73
CA ASP A 415 -13.75 3.97 20.93
C ASP A 415 -12.21 3.81 20.86
N ILE A 416 -11.57 4.42 19.85
CA ILE A 416 -10.11 4.39 19.66
C ILE A 416 -9.54 5.78 19.87
N GLN A 417 -8.50 5.87 20.70
CA GLN A 417 -7.63 7.03 20.80
C GLN A 417 -6.38 6.78 19.96
N ILE A 418 -6.07 7.69 19.07
CA ILE A 418 -4.90 7.66 18.21
C ILE A 418 -3.91 8.71 18.74
N CYS A 419 -2.77 8.26 19.23
CA CYS A 419 -1.69 9.14 19.70
C CYS A 419 -0.55 9.09 18.68
N ILE A 420 -0.24 10.21 18.04
CA ILE A 420 0.75 10.32 16.97
C ILE A 420 2.01 10.97 17.50
N GLY A 421 3.05 10.18 17.69
CA GLY A 421 4.40 10.62 18.03
C GLY A 421 5.25 10.92 16.80
N GLU A 422 6.49 11.33 17.00
CA GLU A 422 7.42 11.60 15.89
C GLU A 422 7.72 10.35 15.05
N ASN A 423 7.98 9.22 15.72
CA ASN A 423 8.45 7.98 15.09
C ASN A 423 7.52 6.78 15.29
N ASP A 424 6.42 6.95 16.01
CA ASP A 424 5.46 5.90 16.32
C ASP A 424 4.02 6.43 16.34
N VAL A 425 3.09 5.48 16.37
CA VAL A 425 1.66 5.73 16.61
C VAL A 425 1.17 4.74 17.66
N ILE A 426 0.46 5.26 18.67
CA ILE A 426 -0.17 4.43 19.68
C ILE A 426 -1.69 4.45 19.45
N LEU A 427 -2.27 3.25 19.31
CA LEU A 427 -3.71 3.06 19.19
C LEU A 427 -4.23 2.47 20.49
N ASN A 428 -5.03 3.22 21.23
CA ASN A 428 -5.62 2.81 22.49
C ASN A 428 -7.10 2.50 22.31
N LYS A 429 -7.53 1.27 22.57
CA LYS A 429 -8.95 0.94 22.65
C LYS A 429 -9.48 1.36 24.02
N LEU A 430 -10.51 2.21 24.04
CA LEU A 430 -11.04 2.85 25.25
C LEU A 430 -12.22 2.08 25.87
N THR A 431 -12.90 1.23 25.09
CA THR A 431 -14.07 0.47 25.52
C THR A 431 -13.75 -1.00 25.68
N GLY A 432 -14.37 -1.66 26.67
CA GLY A 432 -14.09 -3.06 26.99
C GLY A 432 -12.73 -3.27 27.67
N PRO A 433 -12.11 -4.46 27.53
CA PRO A 433 -10.77 -4.69 28.04
C PRO A 433 -9.79 -3.74 27.38
N PHE A 434 -9.00 -3.02 28.17
CA PHE A 434 -8.04 -2.07 27.66
C PHE A 434 -6.97 -2.76 26.82
N MET A 435 -6.73 -2.23 25.63
CA MET A 435 -5.72 -2.71 24.68
C MET A 435 -4.99 -1.52 24.06
N SER A 436 -3.69 -1.63 23.97
CA SER A 436 -2.83 -0.62 23.34
C SER A 436 -1.90 -1.28 22.32
N PHE A 437 -1.80 -0.67 21.15
CA PHE A 437 -0.93 -1.10 20.06
C PHE A 437 0.02 0.02 19.71
N THR A 438 1.32 -0.19 19.91
CA THR A 438 2.35 0.74 19.47
C THR A 438 2.90 0.28 18.12
N ILE A 439 2.73 1.10 17.10
CA ILE A 439 3.15 0.88 15.72
C ILE A 439 4.37 1.76 15.45
N THR A 440 5.45 1.18 14.94
CA THR A 440 6.70 1.90 14.65
C THR A 440 7.10 1.84 13.18
N HIS A 441 6.27 1.19 12.33
CA HIS A 441 6.53 1.11 10.90
C HIS A 441 6.30 2.45 10.21
N PRO A 442 7.30 3.08 9.54
CA PRO A 442 7.21 4.46 9.06
C PRO A 442 6.09 4.72 8.06
N LEU A 443 5.84 3.79 7.13
CA LEU A 443 4.75 3.94 6.16
C LEU A 443 3.38 3.86 6.85
N LEU A 444 3.20 2.87 7.72
CA LEU A 444 1.95 2.70 8.46
C LEU A 444 1.68 3.87 9.40
N CYS A 445 2.71 4.37 10.12
CA CYS A 445 2.60 5.58 10.92
C CYS A 445 2.19 6.80 10.09
N ARG A 446 2.75 6.95 8.88
CA ARG A 446 2.39 8.04 7.97
C ARG A 446 0.95 7.93 7.50
N SER A 447 0.49 6.73 7.12
CA SER A 447 -0.89 6.50 6.66
C SER A 447 -1.90 6.74 7.77
N ILE A 448 -1.63 6.28 9.01
CA ILE A 448 -2.49 6.54 10.17
C ILE A 448 -2.51 8.03 10.52
N ARG A 449 -1.38 8.72 10.44
CA ARG A 449 -1.30 10.18 10.65
C ARG A 449 -2.16 10.92 9.63
N SER A 450 -1.97 10.64 8.34
CA SER A 450 -2.76 11.25 7.25
C SER A 450 -4.25 11.00 7.42
N PHE A 451 -4.63 9.78 7.81
CA PHE A 451 -6.02 9.43 8.10
C PHE A 451 -6.57 10.24 9.28
N ALA A 452 -5.86 10.28 10.41
CA ALA A 452 -6.31 10.99 11.62
C ALA A 452 -6.47 12.50 11.37
N GLU A 453 -5.51 13.13 10.68
CA GLU A 453 -5.56 14.55 10.31
C GLU A 453 -6.75 14.86 9.39
N THR A 454 -7.08 13.94 8.46
CA THR A 454 -8.16 14.13 7.49
C THR A 454 -9.54 13.84 8.09
N VAL A 455 -9.68 12.74 8.84
CA VAL A 455 -10.98 12.23 9.30
C VAL A 455 -11.37 12.81 10.67
N CYS A 456 -10.41 12.94 11.59
CA CYS A 456 -10.68 13.37 12.96
C CYS A 456 -10.65 14.90 13.14
N GLY A 457 -10.22 15.66 12.14
CA GLY A 457 -10.31 17.13 12.08
C GLY A 457 -9.90 17.86 13.36
N ALA A 458 -10.75 18.78 13.85
CA ALA A 458 -10.44 19.74 14.91
C ALA A 458 -10.44 19.21 16.36
N SER A 459 -10.41 17.90 16.61
CA SER A 459 -10.29 17.33 17.98
C SER A 459 -8.84 17.23 18.47
N HIS A 460 -7.99 18.14 18.06
CA HIS A 460 -6.57 18.11 18.34
C HIS A 460 -6.26 18.58 19.76
N GLN A 461 -5.69 17.73 20.60
CA GLN A 461 -5.06 18.08 21.86
C GLN A 461 -3.57 17.73 21.81
N ARG A 462 -2.70 18.73 22.03
CA ARG A 462 -1.27 18.47 22.28
C ARG A 462 -1.06 18.19 23.76
N CYS A 463 -0.62 16.98 24.08
CA CYS A 463 -0.14 16.64 25.41
C CYS A 463 1.39 16.65 25.43
N HIS A 464 1.95 17.45 26.33
CA HIS A 464 3.35 17.38 26.72
C HIS A 464 3.41 16.70 28.09
N THR A 465 3.97 15.50 28.13
CA THR A 465 4.29 14.81 29.41
C THR A 465 5.79 14.54 29.49
#